data_5f0df5dcdc04887a63596999531a9233
#
_entry.id   5f0df5dcdc04887a63596999531a9233
#
_cell.length_a   1.000
_cell.length_b   1.000
_cell.length_c   1.000
_cell.angle_alpha   90.00
_cell.angle_beta   90.00
_cell.angle_gamma   90.00
#
_symmetry.space_group_name_H-M   'P 1'
#
loop_
_entity.id
_entity.type
_entity.pdbx_description
1 polymer ?
#
loop_
_entity_poly.entity_id
_entity_poly.type
_entity_poly.pdbx_seq_one_letter_code
_entity_poly.pdbx_strand_id
1 'polypeptide(L)'
;MPSPGKITQYHAAGGLGVRIDSHVYNGYNVPPHYDSMIGKVITFSETRTKAIIKMQNALDEMVIDGIKTNIPLQRKIMADKTFNKGGMNIHYLEKMLGSKINEN
;
A
#
# COMPACT_ATOMS: atom_id res chain seq x y z
N MET A 1 -20.93 4.82 2.05
CA MET A 1 -20.43 5.89 2.92
C MET A 1 -18.99 6.22 2.55
N PRO A 2 -18.70 7.45 2.29
CA PRO A 2 -17.33 7.76 1.95
C PRO A 2 -16.40 7.61 3.15
N SER A 3 -15.23 7.24 2.88
CA SER A 3 -14.11 7.54 3.72
C SER A 3 -13.67 8.88 3.23
N PRO A 4 -13.42 9.84 3.99
CA PRO A 4 -12.52 9.80 5.10
C PRO A 4 -13.23 9.53 6.40
N GLY A 5 -12.40 9.31 7.34
CA GLY A 5 -12.86 9.10 8.67
C GLY A 5 -11.69 8.79 9.54
N LYS A 6 -12.00 8.27 10.68
CA LYS A 6 -10.98 7.98 11.67
C LYS A 6 -10.41 6.59 11.43
N ILE A 7 -9.10 6.50 11.42
CA ILE A 7 -8.43 5.20 11.34
C ILE A 7 -8.58 4.53 12.69
N THR A 8 -9.28 3.40 12.71
CA THR A 8 -9.55 2.68 13.93
C THR A 8 -8.44 1.69 14.28
N GLN A 9 -7.73 1.22 13.27
CA GLN A 9 -6.62 0.32 13.50
C GLN A 9 -5.59 0.49 12.39
N TYR A 10 -4.34 0.61 12.75
CA TYR A 10 -3.25 0.75 11.81
C TYR A 10 -2.12 -0.18 12.19
N HIS A 11 -1.70 -0.99 11.25
CA HIS A 11 -0.52 -1.86 11.41
C HIS A 11 0.30 -1.76 10.14
N ALA A 12 1.55 -1.34 10.30
CA ALA A 12 2.46 -1.21 9.16
C ALA A 12 3.20 -2.53 8.96
N ALA A 13 3.37 -2.87 7.69
CA ALA A 13 4.21 -4.01 7.35
C ALA A 13 5.65 -3.72 7.76
N GLY A 14 6.41 -4.78 7.98
CA GLY A 14 7.81 -4.64 8.32
C GLY A 14 8.61 -5.81 7.78
N GLY A 15 9.90 -5.76 8.02
CA GLY A 15 10.78 -6.82 7.61
C GLY A 15 11.93 -6.30 6.78
N LEU A 16 12.87 -7.19 6.52
CA LEU A 16 14.06 -6.85 5.75
C LEU A 16 13.67 -6.47 4.33
N GLY A 17 14.15 -5.31 3.89
CA GLY A 17 13.85 -4.84 2.54
C GLY A 17 12.47 -4.23 2.39
N VAL A 18 11.78 -3.91 3.49
CA VAL A 18 10.48 -3.27 3.46
C VAL A 18 10.55 -1.97 4.24
N ARG A 19 10.10 -0.89 3.60
CA ARG A 19 10.04 0.42 4.25
C ARG A 19 8.68 1.03 4.05
N ILE A 20 8.12 1.56 5.13
CA ILE A 20 6.83 2.23 5.10
C ILE A 20 7.04 3.71 5.46
N ASP A 21 6.65 4.58 4.55
CA ASP A 21 6.67 6.02 4.78
C ASP A 21 5.22 6.46 4.97
N SER A 22 4.85 6.81 6.19
CA SER A 22 3.47 7.14 6.49
C SER A 22 3.41 8.11 7.65
N HIS A 23 2.36 8.93 7.65
CA HIS A 23 2.11 9.87 8.75
C HIS A 23 0.85 9.49 9.53
N VAL A 24 0.26 8.35 9.24
CA VAL A 24 -0.99 7.96 9.90
C VAL A 24 -0.72 7.05 11.09
N TYR A 25 -1.71 6.93 11.95
CA TYR A 25 -1.62 6.15 13.17
C TYR A 25 -3.03 5.83 13.66
N ASN A 26 -3.13 5.00 14.68
CA ASN A 26 -4.43 4.67 15.27
C ASN A 26 -5.08 5.97 15.76
N GLY A 27 -6.30 6.20 15.33
CA GLY A 27 -7.03 7.40 15.73
C GLY A 27 -6.81 8.60 14.85
N TYR A 28 -5.96 8.49 13.85
CA TYR A 28 -5.72 9.60 12.92
C TYR A 28 -6.99 9.87 12.10
N ASN A 29 -7.32 11.14 11.94
CA ASN A 29 -8.45 11.53 11.11
C ASN A 29 -7.96 11.89 9.73
N VAL A 30 -8.41 11.14 8.74
CA VAL A 30 -8.03 11.37 7.35
C VAL A 30 -8.82 12.56 6.81
N PRO A 31 -8.16 13.57 6.23
CA PRO A 31 -8.89 14.70 5.67
C PRO A 31 -9.87 14.29 4.59
N PRO A 32 -10.97 15.02 4.44
CA PRO A 32 -12.01 14.65 3.48
C PRO A 32 -11.66 15.07 2.05
N HIS A 33 -10.54 14.58 1.55
CA HIS A 33 -10.14 14.80 0.18
C HIS A 33 -10.39 13.56 -0.63
N TYR A 34 -10.72 13.74 -1.89
CA TYR A 34 -11.02 12.63 -2.76
C TYR A 34 -9.90 11.58 -2.79
N ASP A 35 -8.68 12.03 -2.77
CA ASP A 35 -7.56 11.14 -3.04
C ASP A 35 -6.41 11.45 -2.08
N SER A 36 -6.69 11.38 -0.80
CA SER A 36 -5.67 11.64 0.21
C SER A 36 -4.64 10.52 0.22
N MET A 37 -3.38 10.89 0.13
CA MET A 37 -2.31 9.93 0.28
C MET A 37 -2.08 9.67 1.76
N ILE A 38 -2.03 8.40 2.15
CA ILE A 38 -1.83 8.03 3.55
C ILE A 38 -0.48 7.36 3.78
N GLY A 39 0.23 6.98 2.73
CA GLY A 39 1.54 6.41 2.93
C GLY A 39 2.09 5.81 1.65
N LYS A 40 3.30 5.30 1.75
CA LYS A 40 3.98 4.57 0.69
C LYS A 40 4.55 3.28 1.23
N VAL A 41 4.49 2.22 0.44
CA VAL A 41 5.19 0.97 0.74
C VAL A 41 6.31 0.85 -0.27
N ILE A 42 7.52 0.66 0.22
CA ILE A 42 8.71 0.51 -0.63
C ILE A 42 9.37 -0.81 -0.29
N THR A 43 9.67 -1.59 -1.32
CA THR A 43 10.37 -2.86 -1.11
C THR A 43 11.64 -2.88 -1.96
N PHE A 44 12.67 -3.50 -1.41
CA PHE A 44 13.98 -3.64 -2.03
C PHE A 44 14.35 -5.10 -2.12
N SER A 45 15.02 -5.48 -3.18
CA SER A 45 15.55 -6.82 -3.28
C SER A 45 16.60 -6.90 -4.40
N GLU A 46 17.25 -8.04 -4.47
CA GLU A 46 18.28 -8.27 -5.48
C GLU A 46 17.70 -8.42 -6.86
N THR A 47 16.46 -8.85 -6.97
CA THR A 47 15.81 -9.06 -8.25
C THR A 47 14.42 -8.46 -8.23
N ARG A 48 13.88 -8.20 -9.43
CA ARG A 48 12.52 -7.70 -9.57
C ARG A 48 11.52 -8.70 -8.98
N THR A 49 11.70 -9.98 -9.28
CA THR A 49 10.79 -11.00 -8.78
C THR A 49 10.70 -10.99 -7.26
N LYS A 50 11.85 -10.93 -6.60
CA LYS A 50 11.87 -10.91 -5.14
C LYS A 50 11.28 -9.63 -4.58
N ALA A 51 11.51 -8.49 -5.25
CA ALA A 51 10.92 -7.24 -4.81
C ALA A 51 9.40 -7.29 -4.91
N ILE A 52 8.87 -7.92 -5.97
CA ILE A 52 7.44 -8.09 -6.14
C ILE A 52 6.86 -8.96 -5.03
N ILE A 53 7.52 -10.06 -4.71
CA ILE A 53 7.08 -10.94 -3.63
C ILE A 53 7.06 -10.19 -2.30
N LYS A 54 8.08 -9.41 -2.02
CA LYS A 54 8.10 -8.61 -0.80
C LYS A 54 6.96 -7.61 -0.76
N MET A 55 6.67 -6.99 -1.90
CA MET A 55 5.55 -6.04 -1.98
C MET A 55 4.21 -6.75 -1.73
N GLN A 56 4.01 -7.92 -2.32
CA GLN A 56 2.79 -8.68 -2.09
C GLN A 56 2.62 -9.01 -0.62
N ASN A 57 3.69 -9.48 0.02
CA ASN A 57 3.63 -9.81 1.44
C ASN A 57 3.39 -8.56 2.29
N ALA A 58 4.02 -7.45 1.95
CA ALA A 58 3.83 -6.20 2.69
C ALA A 58 2.39 -5.71 2.59
N LEU A 59 1.81 -5.75 1.41
CA LEU A 59 0.43 -5.32 1.22
C LEU A 59 -0.54 -6.23 1.98
N ASP A 60 -0.24 -7.53 2.05
CA ASP A 60 -1.06 -8.46 2.81
C ASP A 60 -0.97 -8.21 4.31
N GLU A 61 0.18 -7.73 4.78
CA GLU A 61 0.39 -7.48 6.20
C GLU A 61 -0.19 -6.15 6.67
N MET A 62 -0.32 -5.18 5.76
CA MET A 62 -0.85 -3.86 6.13
C MET A 62 -2.28 -3.94 6.62
N VAL A 63 -2.55 -3.26 7.72
CA VAL A 63 -3.90 -3.13 8.25
C VAL A 63 -4.22 -1.65 8.42
N ILE A 64 -5.24 -1.18 7.73
CA ILE A 64 -5.73 0.19 7.88
C ILE A 64 -7.24 0.10 7.89
N ASP A 65 -7.81 0.03 9.09
CA ASP A 65 -9.25 -0.10 9.27
C ASP A 65 -9.86 1.26 9.63
N GLY A 66 -11.15 1.39 9.34
CA GLY A 66 -11.89 2.61 9.63
C GLY A 66 -12.10 3.48 8.42
N ILE A 67 -11.34 3.27 7.38
CA ILE A 67 -11.47 4.00 6.13
C ILE A 67 -11.31 3.03 4.96
N LYS A 68 -11.71 3.48 3.78
CA LYS A 68 -11.44 2.70 2.56
C LYS A 68 -10.09 3.12 1.99
N THR A 69 -9.34 2.17 1.51
CA THR A 69 -8.03 2.43 0.93
C THR A 69 -7.93 1.75 -0.44
N ASN A 70 -6.86 2.06 -1.16
CA ASN A 70 -6.60 1.42 -2.44
C ASN A 70 -5.73 0.17 -2.30
N ILE A 71 -5.54 -0.34 -1.08
CA ILE A 71 -4.74 -1.55 -0.89
C ILE A 71 -5.24 -2.72 -1.72
N PRO A 72 -6.57 -2.99 -1.78
CA PRO A 72 -7.04 -4.09 -2.64
C PRO A 72 -6.65 -3.92 -4.10
N LEU A 73 -6.68 -2.69 -4.61
CA LEU A 73 -6.27 -2.42 -5.98
C LEU A 73 -4.77 -2.68 -6.15
N GLN A 74 -3.97 -2.24 -5.18
CA GLN A 74 -2.53 -2.45 -5.24
C GLN A 74 -2.19 -3.94 -5.23
N ARG A 75 -2.94 -4.72 -4.45
CA ARG A 75 -2.77 -6.17 -4.44
C ARG A 75 -3.06 -6.78 -5.80
N LYS A 76 -4.11 -6.32 -6.46
CA LYS A 76 -4.45 -6.79 -7.80
C LYS A 76 -3.35 -6.51 -8.80
N ILE A 77 -2.80 -5.30 -8.74
CA ILE A 77 -1.72 -4.92 -9.64
C ILE A 77 -0.51 -5.83 -9.43
N MET A 78 -0.17 -6.11 -8.18
CA MET A 78 0.98 -6.96 -7.89
C MET A 78 0.78 -8.38 -8.36
N ALA A 79 -0.45 -8.86 -8.41
CA ALA A 79 -0.75 -10.21 -8.85
C ALA A 79 -0.86 -10.33 -10.38
N ASP A 80 -0.87 -9.22 -11.09
CA ASP A 80 -1.06 -9.21 -12.52
C ASP A 80 0.16 -9.79 -13.24
N LYS A 81 -0.07 -10.76 -14.11
CA LYS A 81 1.03 -11.42 -14.80
C LYS A 81 1.77 -10.49 -15.74
N THR A 82 1.06 -9.58 -16.37
CA THR A 82 1.69 -8.62 -17.28
C THR A 82 2.65 -7.73 -16.52
N PHE A 83 2.25 -7.25 -15.35
CA PHE A 83 3.13 -6.47 -14.50
C PHE A 83 4.35 -7.28 -14.09
N ASN A 84 4.13 -8.53 -13.69
CA ASN A 84 5.21 -9.39 -13.23
C ASN A 84 6.20 -9.72 -14.34
N LYS A 85 5.76 -9.67 -15.58
CA LYS A 85 6.63 -9.96 -16.72
C LYS A 85 7.45 -8.76 -17.19
N GLY A 86 7.26 -7.60 -16.58
CA GLY A 86 8.01 -6.43 -16.97
C GLY A 86 9.50 -6.71 -16.92
N GLY A 87 10.22 -6.38 -17.96
CA GLY A 87 11.58 -6.81 -18.12
C GLY A 87 12.64 -5.85 -17.59
N MET A 88 12.33 -5.06 -16.62
CA MET A 88 13.26 -4.07 -16.10
C MET A 88 14.06 -4.62 -14.94
N ASN A 89 15.32 -4.19 -14.86
CA ASN A 89 16.14 -4.50 -13.69
C ASN A 89 15.78 -3.53 -12.58
N ILE A 90 14.63 -3.74 -11.97
CA ILE A 90 14.18 -2.91 -10.89
C ILE A 90 14.49 -3.63 -9.59
N HIS A 91 15.25 -2.97 -8.75
CA HIS A 91 15.62 -3.54 -7.46
C HIS A 91 14.76 -3.01 -6.34
N TYR A 92 13.87 -2.09 -6.62
CA TYR A 92 12.90 -1.65 -5.63
C TYR A 92 11.57 -1.34 -6.29
N LEU A 93 10.52 -1.42 -5.49
CA LEU A 93 9.17 -1.08 -5.91
C LEU A 93 8.60 -0.11 -4.89
N GLU A 94 7.73 0.77 -5.39
CA GLU A 94 7.08 1.74 -4.53
C GLU A 94 5.60 1.76 -4.87
N LYS A 95 4.75 1.67 -3.84
CA LYS A 95 3.31 1.74 -4.00
C LYS A 95 2.74 2.80 -3.08
N MET A 96 1.94 3.68 -3.65
CA MET A 96 1.29 4.76 -2.91
C MET A 96 -0.04 4.26 -2.37
N LEU A 97 -0.22 4.40 -1.07
CA LEU A 97 -1.47 4.02 -0.44
C LEU A 97 -2.31 5.27 -0.26
N GLY A 98 -3.55 5.20 -0.68
CA GLY A 98 -4.46 6.33 -0.59
C GLY A 98 -5.79 5.94 -0.01
N SER A 99 -6.47 6.93 0.55
CA SER A 99 -7.85 6.73 0.97
C SER A 99 -8.73 6.91 -0.26
N LYS A 100 -9.86 6.21 -0.27
CA LYS A 100 -10.82 6.29 -1.35
C LYS A 100 -12.12 6.80 -0.80
N ILE A 101 -12.67 7.81 -1.45
CA ILE A 101 -13.89 8.42 -0.97
C ILE A 101 -15.10 7.94 -1.74
N ASN A 102 -15.17 8.16 -3.01
CA ASN A 102 -16.33 7.81 -3.79
C ASN A 102 -16.12 6.50 -4.51
N GLU A 103 -16.14 5.47 -3.73
CA GLU A 103 -15.93 4.13 -4.21
C GLU A 103 -17.17 3.65 -4.94
N ASN A 104 -17.03 3.22 -6.16
CA ASN A 104 -18.15 2.65 -6.90
C ASN A 104 -17.84 1.27 -7.36
#